data_d7b627409b49b47cf4e1f5e4f077f41b
#
_entry.id   d7b627409b49b47cf4e1f5e4f077f41b
#
_cell.length_a   1.000
_cell.length_b   1.000
_cell.length_c   1.000
_cell.angle_alpha   90.00
_cell.angle_beta   90.00
_cell.angle_gamma   90.00
#
_symmetry.space_group_name_H-M   'P 1'
#
loop_
_entity.id
_entity.type
_entity.pdbx_description
1 polymer ?
#
loop_
_entity_poly.entity_id
_entity_poly.type
_entity_poly.pdbx_seq_one_letter_code
_entity_poly.pdbx_strand_id
1 'polypeptide(L)'
;MKPNISIVGGGPAGLMAAYILSKNKFCVTVFDRKPTVGRKFLLAGRGGLNITHSEVKNTFIKKYGKASEKFKKLLDSFSQEDLRDFCKKLGEDTFIGSSGRIFPKSFKSSPLLRSWLSKLKEQKVIFNTNHDWVGWKKDHLVFINNKNEVLVKPDLTLFALGGLSWPKLGSDGSWIKIFEKENIKISKPQPSNCGFYVNWTDIFRKKFRGQPLKTIKLKHKNLEFKGEFLITTEGIEGGLVYTLSSFIRENINENGYAEVIIDLKPDLRIDQIETKLSSEYPKLSLTNLLRKTLKLSNVAIGLIVELRNKKQIKTFEIKKLAYIIKNYKLILEKPFAIER
;
A
#
# COMPACT_ATOMS: atom_id res chain seq x y z
N MET A 1 -11.12 41.98 -0.23
CA MET A 1 -11.61 40.72 0.40
C MET A 1 -10.57 39.61 0.16
N LYS A 2 -10.44 38.66 1.08
CA LYS A 2 -9.57 37.49 0.83
C LYS A 2 -10.25 36.57 -0.16
N PRO A 3 -9.47 35.90 -1.04
CA PRO A 3 -10.05 34.99 -2.04
C PRO A 3 -10.79 33.79 -1.40
N ASN A 4 -11.90 33.41 -2.04
CA ASN A 4 -12.67 32.24 -1.71
C ASN A 4 -12.04 31.02 -2.38
N ILE A 5 -11.61 30.05 -1.59
CA ILE A 5 -10.95 28.85 -2.08
C ILE A 5 -11.88 27.65 -1.94
N SER A 6 -12.18 27.01 -3.05
CA SER A 6 -12.89 25.73 -3.09
C SER A 6 -11.90 24.58 -3.14
N ILE A 7 -12.01 23.65 -2.19
CA ILE A 7 -11.25 22.40 -2.19
C ILE A 7 -12.18 21.26 -2.56
N VAL A 8 -11.88 20.55 -3.62
CA VAL A 8 -12.67 19.40 -4.09
C VAL A 8 -12.03 18.12 -3.61
N GLY A 9 -12.65 17.47 -2.62
CA GLY A 9 -12.19 16.27 -1.96
C GLY A 9 -11.79 16.48 -0.50
N GLY A 10 -12.57 15.92 0.42
CA GLY A 10 -12.36 15.96 1.89
C GLY A 10 -11.50 14.80 2.42
N GLY A 11 -10.55 14.32 1.63
CA GLY A 11 -9.53 13.36 2.06
C GLY A 11 -8.36 14.03 2.81
N PRO A 12 -7.33 13.28 3.25
CA PRO A 12 -6.20 13.85 4.00
C PRO A 12 -5.52 15.04 3.31
N ALA A 13 -5.37 14.97 1.98
CA ALA A 13 -4.78 16.06 1.20
C ALA A 13 -5.63 17.33 1.26
N GLY A 14 -6.95 17.20 1.03
CA GLY A 14 -7.87 18.35 1.09
C GLY A 14 -8.02 18.93 2.50
N LEU A 15 -8.07 18.07 3.53
CA LEU A 15 -8.12 18.52 4.93
C LEU A 15 -6.84 19.25 5.35
N MET A 16 -5.66 18.80 4.91
CA MET A 16 -4.39 19.48 5.17
C MET A 16 -4.32 20.82 4.43
N ALA A 17 -4.73 20.86 3.18
CA ALA A 17 -4.83 22.12 2.42
C ALA A 17 -5.79 23.11 3.11
N ALA A 18 -6.96 22.64 3.55
CA ALA A 18 -7.90 23.45 4.30
C ALA A 18 -7.28 24.02 5.60
N TYR A 19 -6.54 23.19 6.34
CA TYR A 19 -5.87 23.60 7.57
C TYR A 19 -4.85 24.71 7.33
N ILE A 20 -4.00 24.57 6.32
CA ILE A 20 -2.96 25.56 6.00
C ILE A 20 -3.58 26.84 5.47
N LEU A 21 -4.53 26.76 4.55
CA LEU A 21 -5.16 27.94 3.93
C LEU A 21 -6.00 28.73 4.93
N SER A 22 -6.81 28.05 5.74
CA SER A 22 -7.64 28.75 6.74
C SER A 22 -6.81 29.37 7.87
N LYS A 23 -5.69 28.73 8.27
CA LYS A 23 -4.71 29.33 9.21
C LYS A 23 -4.16 30.66 8.68
N ASN A 24 -3.97 30.79 7.36
CA ASN A 24 -3.56 32.01 6.69
C ASN A 24 -4.75 32.93 6.37
N LYS A 25 -5.89 32.68 7.00
CA LYS A 25 -7.11 33.50 6.97
C LYS A 25 -7.78 33.58 5.59
N PHE A 26 -7.57 32.63 4.71
CA PHE A 26 -8.38 32.46 3.48
C PHE A 26 -9.79 31.95 3.82
N CYS A 27 -10.78 32.30 2.99
CA CYS A 27 -12.12 31.71 3.07
C CYS A 27 -12.10 30.36 2.37
N VAL A 28 -12.26 29.27 3.12
CA VAL A 28 -12.10 27.90 2.58
C VAL A 28 -13.40 27.11 2.67
N THR A 29 -13.83 26.55 1.56
CA THR A 29 -14.95 25.60 1.48
C THR A 29 -14.43 24.26 0.93
N VAL A 30 -14.68 23.18 1.67
CA VAL A 30 -14.36 21.80 1.25
C VAL A 30 -15.62 21.11 0.74
N PHE A 31 -15.59 20.63 -0.48
CA PHE A 31 -16.65 19.84 -1.09
C PHE A 31 -16.25 18.37 -1.11
N ASP A 32 -17.14 17.48 -0.69
CA ASP A 32 -16.93 16.03 -0.75
C ASP A 32 -18.19 15.32 -1.26
N ARG A 33 -18.00 14.35 -2.15
CA ARG A 33 -19.10 13.56 -2.72
C ARG A 33 -19.77 12.62 -1.71
N LYS A 34 -19.10 12.31 -0.60
CA LYS A 34 -19.62 11.42 0.45
C LYS A 34 -20.24 12.22 1.59
N PRO A 35 -21.13 11.60 2.40
CA PRO A 35 -21.75 12.27 3.53
C PRO A 35 -20.79 12.61 4.67
N THR A 36 -19.57 12.06 4.66
CA THR A 36 -18.53 12.34 5.64
C THR A 36 -17.17 12.42 4.98
N VAL A 37 -16.32 13.33 5.45
CA VAL A 37 -14.93 13.46 4.99
C VAL A 37 -13.99 12.46 5.68
N GLY A 38 -12.77 12.29 5.17
CA GLY A 38 -11.72 11.47 5.79
C GLY A 38 -11.96 9.96 5.77
N ARG A 39 -12.84 9.42 4.93
CA ARG A 39 -13.26 8.00 4.95
C ARG A 39 -12.11 7.01 4.71
N LYS A 40 -11.25 7.25 3.72
CA LYS A 40 -10.08 6.39 3.47
C LYS A 40 -9.04 6.50 4.59
N PHE A 41 -8.92 7.68 5.23
CA PHE A 41 -8.09 7.86 6.41
C PHE A 41 -8.58 7.00 7.59
N LEU A 42 -9.89 6.95 7.82
CA LEU A 42 -10.48 6.07 8.85
C LEU A 42 -10.24 4.59 8.55
N LEU A 43 -10.33 4.17 7.29
CA LEU A 43 -10.05 2.79 6.90
C LEU A 43 -8.59 2.42 7.15
N ALA A 44 -7.66 3.30 6.80
CA ALA A 44 -6.23 3.08 6.99
C ALA A 44 -5.84 2.85 8.46
N GLY A 45 -6.64 3.34 9.40
CA GLY A 45 -6.44 3.17 10.84
C GLY A 45 -7.03 1.91 11.47
N ARG A 46 -7.64 0.99 10.71
CA ARG A 46 -8.28 -0.22 11.29
C ARG A 46 -7.30 -1.18 11.99
N GLY A 47 -6.09 -1.32 11.47
CA GLY A 47 -5.03 -2.16 12.06
C GLY A 47 -3.97 -1.36 12.82
N GLY A 48 -4.24 -0.09 13.14
CA GLY A 48 -3.28 0.87 13.66
C GLY A 48 -2.88 1.89 12.58
N LEU A 49 -3.10 3.17 12.87
CA LEU A 49 -2.80 4.25 11.93
C LEU A 49 -1.29 4.49 11.86
N ASN A 50 -0.62 3.91 10.87
CA ASN A 50 0.76 4.30 10.57
C ASN A 50 0.78 5.65 9.86
N ILE A 51 1.33 6.69 10.52
CA ILE A 51 1.36 8.05 9.98
C ILE A 51 2.64 8.34 9.20
N THR A 52 3.78 7.82 9.65
CA THR A 52 5.09 7.98 9.00
C THR A 52 6.09 6.94 9.52
N HIS A 53 7.38 7.14 9.27
CA HIS A 53 8.47 6.25 9.68
C HIS A 53 9.61 7.07 10.31
N SER A 54 10.33 6.49 11.28
CA SER A 54 11.43 7.13 12.02
C SER A 54 12.78 7.07 11.33
N GLU A 55 12.83 6.61 10.08
CA GLU A 55 14.08 6.55 9.33
C GLU A 55 14.69 7.93 9.13
N VAL A 56 16.02 7.98 9.06
CA VAL A 56 16.75 9.19 8.68
C VAL A 56 16.25 9.70 7.34
N LYS A 57 16.03 11.01 7.24
CA LYS A 57 15.42 11.70 6.08
C LYS A 57 15.98 11.27 4.73
N ASN A 58 17.32 11.16 4.62
CA ASN A 58 17.95 10.74 3.36
C ASN A 58 17.58 9.31 2.94
N THR A 59 17.46 8.39 3.89
CA THR A 59 17.01 7.01 3.64
C THR A 59 15.53 6.99 3.25
N PHE A 60 14.71 7.77 3.94
CA PHE A 60 13.28 7.90 3.66
C PHE A 60 13.01 8.45 2.25
N ILE A 61 13.75 9.50 1.84
CA ILE A 61 13.65 10.10 0.50
C ILE A 61 13.97 9.08 -0.60
N LYS A 62 15.01 8.25 -0.42
CA LYS A 62 15.41 7.23 -1.43
C LYS A 62 14.29 6.24 -1.76
N LYS A 63 13.34 6.01 -0.85
CA LYS A 63 12.18 5.13 -1.07
C LYS A 63 11.20 5.64 -2.12
N TYR A 64 11.27 6.91 -2.49
CA TYR A 64 10.47 7.49 -3.57
C TYR A 64 11.07 7.26 -4.97
N GLY A 65 12.20 6.53 -5.08
CA GLY A 65 12.81 6.12 -6.34
C GLY A 65 13.05 7.31 -7.28
N LYS A 66 12.52 7.24 -8.50
CA LYS A 66 12.66 8.30 -9.53
C LYS A 66 12.10 9.66 -9.11
N ALA A 67 11.20 9.69 -8.11
CA ALA A 67 10.61 10.93 -7.60
C ALA A 67 11.37 11.52 -6.39
N SER A 68 12.51 10.93 -5.98
CA SER A 68 13.26 11.32 -4.77
C SER A 68 13.59 12.81 -4.70
N GLU A 69 14.06 13.42 -5.80
CA GLU A 69 14.39 14.85 -5.84
C GLU A 69 13.16 15.75 -5.61
N LYS A 70 12.02 15.38 -6.18
CA LYS A 70 10.76 16.09 -5.95
C LYS A 70 10.30 15.95 -4.50
N PHE A 71 10.35 14.75 -3.95
CA PHE A 71 9.96 14.49 -2.56
C PHE A 71 10.92 15.08 -1.55
N LYS A 72 12.21 15.21 -1.87
CA LYS A 72 13.17 15.93 -1.03
C LYS A 72 12.69 17.36 -0.76
N LYS A 73 12.35 18.12 -1.80
CA LYS A 73 11.84 19.50 -1.65
C LYS A 73 10.56 19.57 -0.81
N LEU A 74 9.63 18.62 -1.00
CA LEU A 74 8.39 18.56 -0.22
C LEU A 74 8.67 18.24 1.26
N LEU A 75 9.57 17.29 1.54
CA LEU A 75 9.95 16.89 2.90
C LEU A 75 10.88 17.92 3.57
N ASP A 76 11.53 18.82 2.82
CA ASP A 76 12.20 19.97 3.37
C ASP A 76 11.20 21.02 3.90
N SER A 77 10.02 21.10 3.29
CA SER A 77 8.94 22.01 3.70
C SER A 77 8.01 21.42 4.76
N PHE A 78 7.82 20.10 4.78
CA PHE A 78 6.99 19.38 5.75
C PHE A 78 7.56 17.98 5.99
N SER A 79 8.34 17.85 7.04
CA SER A 79 9.08 16.65 7.40
C SER A 79 8.25 15.61 8.16
N GLN A 80 8.84 14.47 8.46
CA GLN A 80 8.27 13.44 9.32
C GLN A 80 8.02 13.97 10.75
N GLU A 81 8.92 14.82 11.28
CA GLU A 81 8.77 15.44 12.59
C GLU A 81 7.66 16.51 12.56
N ASP A 82 7.55 17.31 11.50
CA ASP A 82 6.45 18.28 11.36
C ASP A 82 5.08 17.58 11.38
N LEU A 83 4.98 16.37 10.82
CA LEU A 83 3.76 15.57 10.88
C LEU A 83 3.48 15.07 12.30
N ARG A 84 4.49 14.70 13.07
CA ARG A 84 4.34 14.33 14.48
C ARG A 84 3.90 15.53 15.33
N ASP A 85 4.52 16.68 15.11
CA ASP A 85 4.14 17.95 15.77
C ASP A 85 2.71 18.36 15.41
N PHE A 86 2.29 18.16 14.17
CA PHE A 86 0.91 18.36 13.77
C PHE A 86 -0.05 17.46 14.56
N CYS A 87 0.25 16.15 14.70
CA CYS A 87 -0.55 15.26 15.53
C CYS A 87 -0.62 15.73 16.99
N LYS A 88 0.53 16.12 17.57
CA LYS A 88 0.60 16.66 18.93
C LYS A 88 -0.22 17.92 19.11
N LYS A 89 -0.18 18.87 18.15
CA LYS A 89 -1.03 20.09 18.15
C LYS A 89 -2.52 19.77 18.11
N LEU A 90 -2.90 18.61 17.58
CA LEU A 90 -4.27 18.11 17.60
C LEU A 90 -4.61 17.27 18.85
N GLY A 91 -3.71 17.22 19.85
CA GLY A 91 -3.90 16.48 21.09
C GLY A 91 -3.60 14.97 21.00
N GLU A 92 -2.92 14.54 19.94
CA GLU A 92 -2.61 13.12 19.74
C GLU A 92 -1.09 12.90 19.72
N ASP A 93 -0.53 12.41 20.82
CA ASP A 93 0.88 12.01 20.90
C ASP A 93 1.17 10.82 19.99
N THR A 94 2.45 10.69 19.60
CA THR A 94 2.91 9.61 18.72
C THR A 94 4.02 8.79 19.37
N PHE A 95 4.15 7.53 18.98
CA PHE A 95 5.25 6.66 19.39
C PHE A 95 5.83 5.89 18.19
N ILE A 96 7.06 5.41 18.35
CA ILE A 96 7.78 4.62 17.35
C ILE A 96 7.60 3.14 17.71
N GLY A 97 7.03 2.35 16.80
CA GLY A 97 6.91 0.91 16.92
C GLY A 97 8.24 0.19 16.60
N SER A 98 8.32 -1.10 16.92
CA SER A 98 9.55 -1.93 16.74
C SER A 98 10.07 -1.97 15.29
N SER A 99 9.20 -1.75 14.31
CA SER A 99 9.56 -1.68 12.89
C SER A 99 9.98 -0.29 12.41
N GLY A 100 10.12 0.69 13.29
CA GLY A 100 10.38 2.09 12.94
C GLY A 100 9.15 2.87 12.45
N ARG A 101 8.00 2.24 12.30
CA ARG A 101 6.75 2.91 11.96
C ARG A 101 6.26 3.77 13.12
N ILE A 102 5.70 4.92 12.81
CA ILE A 102 5.19 5.87 13.80
C ILE A 102 3.66 5.81 13.82
N PHE A 103 3.12 5.68 15.03
CA PHE A 103 1.68 5.55 15.28
C PHE A 103 1.22 6.60 16.31
N PRO A 104 -0.05 7.05 16.26
CA PRO A 104 -0.67 7.73 17.38
C PRO A 104 -0.69 6.82 18.61
N LYS A 105 -0.61 7.37 19.81
CA LYS A 105 -0.73 6.57 21.07
C LYS A 105 -2.06 5.82 21.16
N SER A 106 -3.14 6.41 20.65
CA SER A 106 -4.45 5.76 20.57
C SER A 106 -4.50 4.56 19.60
N PHE A 107 -3.51 4.39 18.73
CA PHE A 107 -3.50 3.44 17.61
C PHE A 107 -4.61 3.67 16.56
N LYS A 108 -5.54 4.57 16.81
CA LYS A 108 -6.77 4.78 16.02
C LYS A 108 -6.69 6.06 15.19
N SER A 109 -7.31 6.03 14.02
CA SER A 109 -7.46 7.22 13.17
C SER A 109 -8.58 8.16 13.61
N SER A 110 -9.61 7.63 14.27
CA SER A 110 -10.82 8.40 14.58
C SER A 110 -10.62 9.53 15.61
N PRO A 111 -9.82 9.41 16.67
CA PRO A 111 -9.55 10.54 17.57
C PRO A 111 -8.83 11.66 16.83
N LEU A 112 -7.77 11.35 16.09
CA LEU A 112 -7.00 12.33 15.34
C LEU A 112 -7.88 13.06 14.30
N LEU A 113 -8.71 12.33 13.55
CA LEU A 113 -9.62 12.95 12.57
C LEU A 113 -10.64 13.87 13.25
N ARG A 114 -11.22 13.48 14.38
CA ARG A 114 -12.18 14.33 15.11
C ARG A 114 -11.54 15.64 15.58
N SER A 115 -10.36 15.56 16.18
CA SER A 115 -9.61 16.75 16.61
C SER A 115 -9.25 17.63 15.42
N TRP A 116 -8.85 17.05 14.29
CA TRP A 116 -8.55 17.78 13.07
C TRP A 116 -9.77 18.51 12.53
N LEU A 117 -10.92 17.84 12.43
CA LEU A 117 -12.18 18.47 11.98
C LEU A 117 -12.68 19.54 12.95
N SER A 118 -12.52 19.35 14.26
CA SER A 118 -12.82 20.38 15.26
C SER A 118 -11.97 21.63 15.01
N LYS A 119 -10.66 21.45 14.79
CA LYS A 119 -9.74 22.54 14.50
C LYS A 119 -10.09 23.30 13.22
N LEU A 120 -10.49 22.59 12.17
CA LEU A 120 -10.94 23.20 10.92
C LEU A 120 -12.24 24.01 11.10
N LYS A 121 -13.17 23.54 11.93
CA LYS A 121 -14.38 24.30 12.29
C LYS A 121 -14.05 25.59 13.07
N GLU A 122 -13.14 25.52 14.04
CA GLU A 122 -12.64 26.70 14.75
C GLU A 122 -12.02 27.73 13.78
N GLN A 123 -11.35 27.25 12.72
CA GLN A 123 -10.78 28.05 11.65
C GLN A 123 -11.82 28.52 10.62
N LYS A 124 -13.11 28.29 10.86
CA LYS A 124 -14.25 28.69 10.01
C LYS A 124 -14.23 28.02 8.60
N VAL A 125 -13.64 26.83 8.46
CA VAL A 125 -13.75 26.05 7.23
C VAL A 125 -15.17 25.54 7.06
N ILE A 126 -15.75 25.73 5.88
CA ILE A 126 -17.09 25.26 5.51
C ILE A 126 -16.96 23.88 4.87
N PHE A 127 -17.83 22.95 5.24
CA PHE A 127 -17.88 21.61 4.66
C PHE A 127 -19.21 21.36 3.94
N ASN A 128 -19.16 21.20 2.63
CA ASN A 128 -20.28 20.82 1.78
C ASN A 128 -20.12 19.35 1.38
N THR A 129 -20.76 18.47 2.16
CA THR A 129 -20.79 17.01 1.89
C THR A 129 -21.93 16.68 0.92
N ASN A 130 -21.93 15.43 0.37
CA ASN A 130 -22.85 14.98 -0.69
C ASN A 130 -22.82 15.86 -1.96
N HIS A 131 -21.69 16.51 -2.22
CA HIS A 131 -21.46 17.31 -3.43
C HIS A 131 -20.50 16.58 -4.36
N ASP A 132 -21.03 15.91 -5.37
CA ASP A 132 -20.23 15.19 -6.37
C ASP A 132 -19.82 16.14 -7.49
N TRP A 133 -18.53 16.42 -7.59
CA TRP A 133 -18.00 17.27 -8.64
C TRP A 133 -18.00 16.54 -9.98
N VAL A 134 -18.65 17.14 -10.99
CA VAL A 134 -18.84 16.54 -12.30
C VAL A 134 -18.20 17.32 -13.44
N GLY A 135 -17.50 18.41 -13.15
CA GLY A 135 -16.79 19.21 -14.16
C GLY A 135 -16.97 20.70 -13.99
N TRP A 136 -16.91 21.39 -15.11
CA TRP A 136 -17.03 22.85 -15.20
C TRP A 136 -18.14 23.26 -16.15
N LYS A 137 -18.69 24.44 -15.91
CA LYS A 137 -19.59 25.17 -16.80
C LYS A 137 -19.14 26.62 -16.86
N LYS A 138 -18.39 26.97 -17.91
CA LYS A 138 -17.61 28.23 -17.97
C LYS A 138 -16.62 28.30 -16.81
N ASP A 139 -16.71 29.35 -15.98
CA ASP A 139 -15.89 29.63 -14.81
C ASP A 139 -16.44 29.04 -13.49
N HIS A 140 -17.50 28.22 -13.55
CA HIS A 140 -18.12 27.60 -12.38
C HIS A 140 -17.74 26.12 -12.27
N LEU A 141 -17.46 25.67 -11.05
CA LEU A 141 -17.47 24.24 -10.70
C LEU A 141 -18.91 23.74 -10.69
N VAL A 142 -19.15 22.58 -11.28
CA VAL A 142 -20.45 21.92 -11.28
C VAL A 142 -20.46 20.77 -10.31
N PHE A 143 -21.36 20.81 -9.35
CA PHE A 143 -21.59 19.73 -8.39
C PHE A 143 -23.00 19.16 -8.56
N ILE A 144 -23.16 17.88 -8.27
CA ILE A 144 -24.49 17.26 -8.12
C ILE A 144 -24.71 16.99 -6.63
N ASN A 145 -25.79 17.57 -6.10
CA ASN A 145 -26.26 17.32 -4.74
C ASN A 145 -27.73 16.86 -4.78
N ASN A 146 -28.02 15.65 -4.32
CA ASN A 146 -29.38 15.10 -4.33
C ASN A 146 -30.10 15.25 -5.69
N LYS A 147 -29.41 14.96 -6.79
CA LYS A 147 -29.86 15.10 -8.19
C LYS A 147 -29.97 16.56 -8.69
N ASN A 148 -29.74 17.56 -7.87
CA ASN A 148 -29.75 18.96 -8.28
C ASN A 148 -28.35 19.42 -8.67
N GLU A 149 -28.27 20.21 -9.75
CA GLU A 149 -27.03 20.89 -10.15
C GLU A 149 -26.78 22.09 -9.24
N VAL A 150 -25.57 22.19 -8.71
CA VAL A 150 -25.09 23.30 -7.90
C VAL A 150 -23.88 23.93 -8.58
N LEU A 151 -23.98 25.20 -8.92
CA LEU A 151 -22.91 25.96 -9.54
C LEU A 151 -22.16 26.76 -8.47
N VAL A 152 -20.84 26.65 -8.44
CA VAL A 152 -19.99 27.36 -7.50
C VAL A 152 -18.90 28.09 -8.27
N LYS A 153 -18.79 29.41 -8.04
CA LYS A 153 -17.73 30.26 -8.59
C LYS A 153 -16.71 30.61 -7.52
N PRO A 154 -15.61 29.85 -7.39
CA PRO A 154 -14.51 30.20 -6.49
C PRO A 154 -13.54 31.18 -7.16
N ASP A 155 -12.75 31.90 -6.35
CA ASP A 155 -11.60 32.63 -6.89
C ASP A 155 -10.44 31.67 -7.21
N LEU A 156 -10.28 30.58 -6.42
CA LEU A 156 -9.27 29.53 -6.62
C LEU A 156 -9.86 28.15 -6.32
N THR A 157 -9.42 27.16 -7.07
CA THR A 157 -9.81 25.75 -6.86
C THR A 157 -8.58 24.90 -6.57
N LEU A 158 -8.66 24.07 -5.53
CA LEU A 158 -7.71 23.03 -5.25
C LEU A 158 -8.37 21.65 -5.40
N PHE A 159 -7.86 20.83 -6.31
CA PHE A 159 -8.35 19.47 -6.51
C PHE A 159 -7.56 18.48 -5.66
N ALA A 160 -8.23 17.83 -4.70
CA ALA A 160 -7.71 16.80 -3.81
C ALA A 160 -8.49 15.48 -4.00
N LEU A 161 -8.69 15.07 -5.26
CA LEU A 161 -9.65 14.09 -5.72
C LEU A 161 -9.31 12.64 -5.33
N GLY A 162 -8.11 12.40 -4.82
CA GLY A 162 -7.66 11.09 -4.34
C GLY A 162 -7.31 10.10 -5.43
N GLY A 163 -6.95 8.89 -5.01
CA GLY A 163 -6.62 7.77 -5.89
C GLY A 163 -7.81 6.84 -6.14
N LEU A 164 -7.53 5.69 -6.80
CA LEU A 164 -8.55 4.74 -7.26
C LEU A 164 -8.84 3.61 -6.26
N SER A 165 -7.98 3.40 -5.26
CA SER A 165 -8.17 2.35 -4.27
C SER A 165 -9.44 2.55 -3.43
N TRP A 166 -10.12 1.46 -3.08
CA TRP A 166 -11.31 1.50 -2.23
C TRP A 166 -12.41 2.46 -2.74
N PRO A 167 -12.90 2.31 -3.98
CA PRO A 167 -13.78 3.29 -4.64
C PRO A 167 -15.09 3.55 -3.88
N LYS A 168 -15.61 2.54 -3.17
CA LYS A 168 -16.81 2.66 -2.33
C LYS A 168 -16.68 3.71 -1.20
N LEU A 169 -15.45 4.02 -0.79
CA LEU A 169 -15.17 4.96 0.31
C LEU A 169 -14.97 6.42 -0.14
N GLY A 170 -14.90 6.69 -1.41
CA GLY A 170 -14.68 8.06 -1.89
C GLY A 170 -14.30 8.08 -3.35
N SER A 171 -13.06 8.45 -3.66
CA SER A 171 -12.56 8.55 -5.03
C SER A 171 -12.53 7.19 -5.72
N ASP A 172 -13.09 7.15 -6.91
CA ASP A 172 -13.19 6.00 -7.82
C ASP A 172 -12.47 6.26 -9.17
N GLY A 173 -11.82 7.41 -9.31
CA GLY A 173 -11.13 7.80 -10.54
C GLY A 173 -12.04 8.42 -11.61
N SER A 174 -13.32 8.64 -11.35
CA SER A 174 -14.25 9.29 -12.31
C SER A 174 -13.74 10.66 -12.77
N TRP A 175 -12.99 11.35 -11.92
CA TRP A 175 -12.36 12.63 -12.23
C TRP A 175 -11.37 12.57 -13.40
N ILE A 176 -10.77 11.42 -13.69
CA ILE A 176 -9.84 11.26 -14.83
C ILE A 176 -10.52 11.63 -16.14
N LYS A 177 -11.72 11.09 -16.38
CA LYS A 177 -12.49 11.37 -17.59
C LYS A 177 -12.90 12.84 -17.70
N ILE A 178 -13.09 13.51 -16.56
CA ILE A 178 -13.44 14.93 -16.53
C ILE A 178 -12.24 15.77 -17.01
N PHE A 179 -11.05 15.50 -16.50
CA PHE A 179 -9.83 16.18 -16.90
C PHE A 179 -9.44 15.86 -18.37
N GLU A 180 -9.62 14.61 -18.81
CA GLU A 180 -9.34 14.20 -20.19
C GLU A 180 -10.22 14.97 -21.20
N LYS A 181 -11.48 15.23 -20.87
CA LYS A 181 -12.38 16.06 -21.70
C LYS A 181 -11.88 17.50 -21.87
N GLU A 182 -11.15 18.01 -20.89
CA GLU A 182 -10.50 19.33 -20.92
C GLU A 182 -9.07 19.28 -21.51
N ASN A 183 -8.71 18.19 -22.19
CA ASN A 183 -7.38 17.97 -22.78
C ASN A 183 -6.23 18.02 -21.75
N ILE A 184 -6.51 17.77 -20.46
CA ILE A 184 -5.49 17.69 -19.43
C ILE A 184 -4.89 16.29 -19.44
N LYS A 185 -3.58 16.19 -19.70
CA LYS A 185 -2.87 14.92 -19.76
C LYS A 185 -2.75 14.28 -18.37
N ILE A 186 -3.30 13.08 -18.22
CA ILE A 186 -3.26 12.30 -17.00
C ILE A 186 -2.32 11.10 -17.17
N SER A 187 -1.39 10.93 -16.23
CA SER A 187 -0.62 9.70 -16.15
C SER A 187 -1.51 8.56 -15.65
N LYS A 188 -1.52 7.44 -16.38
CA LYS A 188 -2.35 6.28 -16.04
C LYS A 188 -2.02 5.80 -14.62
N PRO A 189 -2.99 5.79 -13.70
CA PRO A 189 -2.78 5.29 -12.35
C PRO A 189 -2.40 3.80 -12.35
N GLN A 190 -1.49 3.44 -11.45
CA GLN A 190 -1.02 2.06 -11.28
C GLN A 190 -1.06 1.67 -9.79
N PRO A 191 -1.30 0.37 -9.47
CA PRO A 191 -1.24 -0.10 -8.09
C PRO A 191 0.14 0.18 -7.50
N SER A 192 0.22 0.69 -6.27
CA SER A 192 1.48 0.97 -5.59
C SER A 192 1.84 -0.20 -4.65
N ASN A 193 1.34 -0.20 -3.42
CA ASN A 193 1.52 -1.32 -2.49
C ASN A 193 0.50 -2.41 -2.83
N CYS A 194 0.84 -3.31 -3.73
CA CYS A 194 -0.08 -4.32 -4.24
C CYS A 194 0.48 -5.74 -4.11
N GLY A 195 -0.43 -6.69 -4.06
CA GLY A 195 -0.12 -8.10 -4.27
C GLY A 195 -0.07 -8.46 -5.75
N PHE A 196 0.26 -9.72 -6.02
CA PHE A 196 0.40 -10.23 -7.38
C PHE A 196 -0.29 -11.59 -7.51
N TYR A 197 -0.87 -11.81 -8.69
CA TYR A 197 -1.48 -13.09 -9.04
C TYR A 197 -0.41 -14.15 -9.23
N VAL A 198 -0.73 -15.34 -8.72
CA VAL A 198 0.07 -16.57 -8.87
C VAL A 198 -0.88 -17.69 -9.24
N ASN A 199 -0.53 -18.47 -10.23
CA ASN A 199 -1.30 -19.64 -10.64
C ASN A 199 -1.10 -20.80 -9.64
N TRP A 200 -1.83 -20.77 -8.52
CA TRP A 200 -1.84 -21.86 -7.52
C TRP A 200 -2.69 -23.03 -7.99
N THR A 201 -2.28 -24.28 -7.66
CA THR A 201 -3.22 -25.40 -7.76
C THR A 201 -4.36 -25.24 -6.76
N ASP A 202 -5.52 -25.83 -7.05
CA ASP A 202 -6.67 -25.79 -6.15
C ASP A 202 -6.38 -26.40 -4.78
N ILE A 203 -5.53 -27.42 -4.72
CA ILE A 203 -5.08 -28.07 -3.48
C ILE A 203 -4.31 -27.06 -2.63
N PHE A 204 -3.32 -26.37 -3.22
CA PHE A 204 -2.50 -25.41 -2.51
C PHE A 204 -3.35 -24.20 -2.05
N ARG A 205 -4.15 -23.65 -2.94
CA ARG A 205 -5.06 -22.54 -2.69
C ARG A 205 -5.99 -22.81 -1.52
N LYS A 206 -6.70 -23.93 -1.53
CA LYS A 206 -7.65 -24.31 -0.46
C LYS A 206 -6.96 -24.48 0.89
N LYS A 207 -5.76 -25.05 0.91
CA LYS A 207 -5.04 -25.41 2.12
C LYS A 207 -4.32 -24.24 2.79
N PHE A 208 -3.79 -23.29 2.02
CA PHE A 208 -2.86 -22.28 2.53
C PHE A 208 -3.33 -20.83 2.42
N ARG A 209 -4.50 -20.56 1.81
CA ARG A 209 -5.06 -19.19 1.79
C ARG A 209 -5.15 -18.60 3.19
N GLY A 210 -4.75 -17.34 3.32
CA GLY A 210 -4.76 -16.61 4.58
C GLY A 210 -3.59 -16.95 5.52
N GLN A 211 -2.68 -17.84 5.12
CA GLN A 211 -1.53 -18.20 5.95
C GLN A 211 -0.28 -17.39 5.57
N PRO A 212 0.46 -16.88 6.55
CA PRO A 212 1.72 -16.18 6.31
C PRO A 212 2.88 -17.15 6.05
N LEU A 213 3.73 -16.82 5.10
CA LEU A 213 5.05 -17.43 4.93
C LEU A 213 6.07 -16.51 5.61
N LYS A 214 6.55 -16.94 6.77
CA LYS A 214 7.41 -16.15 7.66
C LYS A 214 8.88 -16.52 7.53
N THR A 215 9.74 -15.59 7.99
CA THR A 215 11.20 -15.82 8.14
C THR A 215 11.84 -16.31 6.83
N ILE A 216 11.55 -15.58 5.76
CA ILE A 216 12.08 -15.85 4.44
C ILE A 216 12.87 -14.66 3.89
N LYS A 217 13.61 -14.86 2.81
CA LYS A 217 14.08 -13.78 1.95
C LYS A 217 13.35 -13.84 0.61
N LEU A 218 12.97 -12.69 0.11
CA LEU A 218 12.39 -12.52 -1.23
C LEU A 218 13.36 -11.72 -2.09
N LYS A 219 13.70 -12.25 -3.25
CA LYS A 219 14.62 -11.63 -4.21
C LYS A 219 13.88 -11.30 -5.51
N HIS A 220 14.16 -10.15 -6.05
CA HIS A 220 13.78 -9.79 -7.41
C HIS A 220 14.92 -9.02 -8.06
N LYS A 221 15.49 -9.55 -9.13
CA LYS A 221 16.72 -9.03 -9.73
C LYS A 221 17.82 -8.89 -8.66
N ASN A 222 18.37 -7.70 -8.50
CA ASN A 222 19.44 -7.40 -7.53
C ASN A 222 18.91 -6.96 -6.14
N LEU A 223 17.61 -6.96 -5.95
CA LEU A 223 16.98 -6.56 -4.69
C LEU A 223 16.64 -7.80 -3.85
N GLU A 224 16.99 -7.76 -2.57
CA GLU A 224 16.73 -8.82 -1.63
C GLU A 224 16.30 -8.24 -0.28
N PHE A 225 15.19 -8.75 0.27
CA PHE A 225 14.67 -8.34 1.57
C PHE A 225 14.25 -9.54 2.41
N LYS A 226 14.49 -9.48 3.72
CA LYS A 226 13.98 -10.44 4.70
C LYS A 226 12.62 -10.01 5.23
N GLY A 227 11.74 -10.98 5.49
CA GLY A 227 10.43 -10.69 6.08
C GLY A 227 9.44 -11.83 5.89
N GLU A 228 8.19 -11.45 5.70
CA GLU A 228 7.07 -12.37 5.47
C GLU A 228 6.11 -11.83 4.43
N PHE A 229 5.34 -12.72 3.82
CA PHE A 229 4.20 -12.38 3.00
C PHE A 229 3.03 -13.35 3.24
N LEU A 230 1.85 -12.97 2.80
CA LEU A 230 0.62 -13.74 2.94
C LEU A 230 0.30 -14.47 1.64
N ILE A 231 -0.05 -15.76 1.77
CA ILE A 231 -0.67 -16.52 0.67
C ILE A 231 -2.15 -16.11 0.60
N THR A 232 -2.58 -15.65 -0.57
CA THR A 232 -3.98 -15.36 -0.83
C THR A 232 -4.61 -16.42 -1.72
N THR A 233 -5.91 -16.35 -1.92
CA THR A 233 -6.62 -17.24 -2.85
C THR A 233 -6.08 -17.08 -4.27
N GLU A 234 -5.63 -15.89 -4.65
CA GLU A 234 -5.26 -15.57 -6.02
C GLU A 234 -3.75 -15.38 -6.21
N GLY A 235 -2.96 -15.32 -5.12
CA GLY A 235 -1.52 -15.09 -5.24
C GLY A 235 -0.84 -14.77 -3.91
N ILE A 236 -0.04 -13.70 -3.89
CA ILE A 236 0.72 -13.26 -2.72
C ILE A 236 0.53 -11.77 -2.44
N GLU A 237 0.55 -11.38 -1.16
CA GLU A 237 0.52 -9.98 -0.73
C GLU A 237 1.23 -9.80 0.62
N GLY A 238 1.31 -8.57 1.13
CA GLY A 238 1.89 -8.26 2.44
C GLY A 238 3.19 -7.46 2.36
N GLY A 239 3.72 -7.10 3.53
CA GLY A 239 4.78 -6.09 3.65
C GLY A 239 6.00 -6.34 2.78
N LEU A 240 6.49 -7.59 2.71
CA LEU A 240 7.65 -7.94 1.89
C LEU A 240 7.37 -7.80 0.39
N VAL A 241 6.17 -8.21 -0.05
CA VAL A 241 5.72 -8.07 -1.44
C VAL A 241 5.54 -6.60 -1.79
N TYR A 242 4.97 -5.81 -0.87
CA TYR A 242 4.76 -4.37 -1.08
C TYR A 242 6.07 -3.60 -1.24
N THR A 243 7.12 -4.00 -0.52
CA THR A 243 8.46 -3.39 -0.65
C THR A 243 9.03 -3.53 -2.06
N LEU A 244 8.72 -4.64 -2.74
CA LEU A 244 9.20 -4.93 -4.09
C LEU A 244 8.16 -4.61 -5.18
N SER A 245 6.95 -4.18 -4.82
CA SER A 245 5.82 -4.13 -5.76
C SER A 245 6.04 -3.23 -6.97
N SER A 246 6.71 -2.09 -6.84
CA SER A 246 7.02 -1.21 -7.97
C SER A 246 7.94 -1.88 -8.99
N PHE A 247 9.01 -2.53 -8.52
CA PHE A 247 9.99 -3.20 -9.37
C PHE A 247 9.40 -4.43 -10.07
N ILE A 248 8.61 -5.21 -9.34
CA ILE A 248 7.90 -6.38 -9.87
C ILE A 248 6.89 -5.93 -10.94
N ARG A 249 6.10 -4.90 -10.66
CA ARG A 249 5.12 -4.35 -11.59
C ARG A 249 5.76 -3.81 -12.86
N GLU A 250 6.85 -3.05 -12.75
CA GLU A 250 7.60 -2.56 -13.91
C GLU A 250 8.11 -3.74 -14.76
N ASN A 251 8.64 -4.79 -14.13
CA ASN A 251 9.09 -5.97 -14.85
C ASN A 251 7.93 -6.71 -15.56
N ILE A 252 6.76 -6.81 -14.91
CA ILE A 252 5.56 -7.38 -15.53
C ILE A 252 5.09 -6.53 -16.73
N ASN A 253 5.13 -5.21 -16.60
CA ASN A 253 4.75 -4.31 -17.70
C ASN A 253 5.66 -4.47 -18.93
N GLU A 254 6.94 -4.76 -18.71
CA GLU A 254 7.95 -4.96 -19.75
C GLU A 254 7.90 -6.35 -20.39
N ASN A 255 7.69 -7.40 -19.58
CA ASN A 255 7.92 -8.80 -19.98
C ASN A 255 6.66 -9.69 -19.91
N GLY A 256 5.52 -9.15 -19.44
CA GLY A 256 4.28 -9.90 -19.26
C GLY A 256 4.22 -10.73 -17.96
N TYR A 257 5.35 -10.94 -17.29
CA TYR A 257 5.46 -11.63 -16.00
C TYR A 257 6.69 -11.17 -15.24
N ALA A 258 6.77 -11.54 -13.97
CA ALA A 258 7.99 -11.41 -13.17
C ALA A 258 8.33 -12.70 -12.44
N GLU A 259 9.61 -13.05 -12.38
CA GLU A 259 10.12 -14.12 -11.51
C GLU A 259 10.63 -13.49 -10.20
N VAL A 260 10.22 -14.07 -9.09
CA VAL A 260 10.81 -13.81 -7.78
C VAL A 260 11.40 -15.10 -7.21
N ILE A 261 12.47 -14.98 -6.45
CA ILE A 261 13.14 -16.11 -5.80
C ILE A 261 12.90 -16.01 -4.30
N ILE A 262 12.44 -17.11 -3.71
CA ILE A 262 12.19 -17.21 -2.27
C ILE A 262 13.26 -18.12 -1.66
N ASP A 263 14.02 -17.58 -0.70
CA ASP A 263 14.84 -18.39 0.19
C ASP A 263 13.98 -18.78 1.41
N LEU A 264 13.58 -20.05 1.46
CA LEU A 264 12.69 -20.59 2.50
C LEU A 264 13.41 -20.84 3.83
N LYS A 265 14.75 -20.78 3.86
CA LYS A 265 15.57 -21.00 5.08
C LYS A 265 16.80 -20.10 5.06
N PRO A 266 16.63 -18.78 5.20
CA PRO A 266 17.72 -17.80 5.06
C PRO A 266 18.83 -17.92 6.10
N ASP A 267 18.55 -18.56 7.23
CA ASP A 267 19.51 -18.71 8.33
C ASP A 267 20.47 -19.90 8.16
N LEU A 268 20.28 -20.72 7.11
CA LEU A 268 21.16 -21.84 6.79
C LEU A 268 21.77 -21.68 5.39
N ARG A 269 23.05 -22.08 5.27
CA ARG A 269 23.71 -22.24 3.97
C ARG A 269 23.26 -23.52 3.30
N ILE A 270 23.48 -23.63 1.98
CA ILE A 270 23.05 -24.77 1.19
C ILE A 270 23.71 -26.08 1.66
N ASP A 271 25.02 -26.05 1.97
CA ASP A 271 25.78 -27.18 2.51
C ASP A 271 25.21 -27.69 3.84
N GLN A 272 24.81 -26.78 4.74
CA GLN A 272 24.17 -27.13 6.01
C GLN A 272 22.78 -27.76 5.81
N ILE A 273 22.04 -27.31 4.80
CA ILE A 273 20.73 -27.90 4.43
C ILE A 273 20.94 -29.32 3.89
N GLU A 274 21.92 -29.51 3.00
CA GLU A 274 22.25 -30.84 2.45
C GLU A 274 22.63 -31.83 3.56
N THR A 275 23.52 -31.44 4.48
CA THR A 275 23.93 -32.28 5.61
C THR A 275 22.74 -32.69 6.48
N LYS A 276 21.88 -31.70 6.83
CA LYS A 276 20.68 -31.99 7.65
C LYS A 276 19.66 -32.89 6.94
N LEU A 277 19.50 -32.76 5.65
CA LEU A 277 18.61 -33.63 4.87
C LEU A 277 19.17 -35.04 4.77
N SER A 278 20.47 -35.19 4.52
CA SER A 278 21.14 -36.49 4.37
C SER A 278 21.07 -37.35 5.61
N SER A 279 21.05 -36.79 6.80
CA SER A 279 21.03 -37.53 8.06
C SER A 279 19.78 -38.38 8.27
N GLU A 280 18.67 -38.06 7.64
CA GLU A 280 17.37 -38.71 7.83
C GLU A 280 16.78 -39.28 6.52
N TYR A 281 17.46 -39.06 5.39
CA TYR A 281 17.02 -39.57 4.07
C TYR A 281 17.61 -40.98 3.83
N PRO A 282 16.88 -41.94 3.26
CA PRO A 282 15.48 -41.86 2.80
C PRO A 282 14.41 -42.32 3.82
N LYS A 283 14.75 -42.40 5.10
CA LYS A 283 13.91 -42.96 6.18
C LYS A 283 12.55 -42.29 6.35
N LEU A 284 12.43 -41.02 5.96
CA LEU A 284 11.22 -40.21 6.17
C LEU A 284 10.55 -39.83 4.85
N SER A 285 9.23 -39.64 4.90
CA SER A 285 8.53 -38.97 3.79
C SER A 285 9.03 -37.52 3.61
N LEU A 286 8.96 -36.97 2.40
CA LEU A 286 9.41 -35.63 2.09
C LEU A 286 8.91 -34.60 3.10
N THR A 287 7.61 -34.61 3.42
CA THR A 287 6.99 -33.67 4.36
C THR A 287 7.57 -33.79 5.76
N ASN A 288 7.76 -35.03 6.24
CA ASN A 288 8.33 -35.28 7.56
C ASN A 288 9.83 -34.96 7.60
N LEU A 289 10.55 -35.24 6.52
CA LEU A 289 11.97 -34.87 6.39
C LEU A 289 12.15 -33.36 6.53
N LEU A 290 11.43 -32.56 5.74
CA LEU A 290 11.52 -31.09 5.77
C LEU A 290 11.10 -30.50 7.11
N ARG A 291 10.06 -31.07 7.74
CA ARG A 291 9.58 -30.62 9.06
C ARG A 291 10.58 -30.94 10.16
N LYS A 292 11.09 -32.18 10.21
CA LYS A 292 11.96 -32.66 11.29
C LYS A 292 13.36 -32.05 11.23
N THR A 293 13.98 -32.05 10.04
CA THR A 293 15.38 -31.64 9.88
C THR A 293 15.57 -30.13 9.77
N LEU A 294 14.67 -29.44 9.06
CA LEU A 294 14.81 -28.00 8.76
C LEU A 294 13.81 -27.12 9.52
N LYS A 295 12.83 -27.73 10.21
CA LYS A 295 11.75 -27.01 10.91
C LYS A 295 11.01 -26.03 9.99
N LEU A 296 10.79 -26.42 8.72
CA LEU A 296 10.04 -25.61 7.78
C LEU A 296 8.57 -25.55 8.18
N SER A 297 7.94 -24.38 7.97
CA SER A 297 6.50 -24.20 8.18
C SER A 297 5.69 -25.04 7.20
N ASN A 298 4.42 -25.31 7.55
CA ASN A 298 3.52 -26.05 6.65
C ASN A 298 3.35 -25.35 5.29
N VAL A 299 3.36 -24.03 5.26
CA VAL A 299 3.29 -23.24 4.02
C VAL A 299 4.54 -23.43 3.17
N ALA A 300 5.73 -23.37 3.78
CA ALA A 300 7.01 -23.59 3.07
C ALA A 300 7.09 -25.02 2.49
N ILE A 301 6.69 -26.02 3.26
CA ILE A 301 6.60 -27.41 2.79
C ILE A 301 5.57 -27.49 1.66
N GLY A 302 4.43 -26.85 1.81
CA GLY A 302 3.39 -26.77 0.80
C GLY A 302 3.89 -26.23 -0.53
N LEU A 303 4.70 -25.17 -0.52
CA LEU A 303 5.31 -24.61 -1.74
C LEU A 303 6.21 -25.63 -2.45
N ILE A 304 7.01 -26.40 -1.72
CA ILE A 304 7.87 -27.44 -2.31
C ILE A 304 7.00 -28.55 -2.92
N VAL A 305 5.92 -28.98 -2.24
CA VAL A 305 4.97 -29.97 -2.76
C VAL A 305 4.21 -29.45 -3.97
N GLU A 306 3.93 -28.15 -4.02
CA GLU A 306 3.26 -27.48 -5.15
C GLU A 306 4.03 -27.64 -6.47
N LEU A 307 5.37 -27.63 -6.44
CA LEU A 307 6.20 -27.90 -7.62
C LEU A 307 5.96 -29.32 -8.16
N ARG A 308 5.75 -30.31 -7.26
CA ARG A 308 5.42 -31.68 -7.64
C ARG A 308 4.00 -31.76 -8.22
N ASN A 309 3.03 -31.10 -7.60
CA ASN A 309 1.65 -31.07 -8.08
C ASN A 309 1.54 -30.44 -9.48
N LYS A 310 2.37 -29.45 -9.77
CA LYS A 310 2.51 -28.84 -11.10
C LYS A 310 3.37 -29.66 -12.07
N LYS A 311 3.80 -30.85 -11.69
CA LYS A 311 4.69 -31.74 -12.49
C LYS A 311 6.04 -31.09 -12.87
N GLN A 312 6.45 -30.04 -12.16
CA GLN A 312 7.73 -29.36 -12.40
C GLN A 312 8.93 -30.16 -11.86
N ILE A 313 8.69 -31.07 -10.90
CA ILE A 313 9.70 -31.96 -10.32
C ILE A 313 9.09 -33.34 -10.10
N LYS A 314 9.77 -34.39 -10.58
CA LYS A 314 9.34 -35.79 -10.39
C LYS A 314 9.90 -36.41 -9.11
N THR A 315 11.18 -36.17 -8.83
CA THR A 315 11.92 -36.72 -7.68
C THR A 315 12.74 -35.62 -7.02
N PHE A 316 13.00 -35.78 -5.73
CA PHE A 316 13.82 -34.83 -4.97
C PHE A 316 15.13 -35.53 -4.55
N GLU A 317 16.18 -35.32 -5.31
CA GLU A 317 17.54 -35.54 -4.83
C GLU A 317 17.91 -34.48 -3.79
N ILE A 318 18.71 -34.84 -2.77
CA ILE A 318 19.05 -33.98 -1.65
C ILE A 318 19.64 -32.66 -2.13
N LYS A 319 20.64 -32.67 -3.03
CA LYS A 319 21.26 -31.46 -3.57
C LYS A 319 20.25 -30.56 -4.27
N LYS A 320 19.39 -31.16 -5.10
CA LYS A 320 18.33 -30.44 -5.81
C LYS A 320 17.28 -29.87 -4.85
N LEU A 321 16.93 -30.62 -3.81
CA LEU A 321 15.99 -30.17 -2.78
C LEU A 321 16.57 -29.00 -1.98
N ALA A 322 17.85 -29.09 -1.58
CA ALA A 322 18.55 -28.00 -0.89
C ALA A 322 18.62 -26.73 -1.76
N TYR A 323 18.92 -26.89 -3.04
CA TYR A 323 18.90 -25.77 -3.99
C TYR A 323 17.52 -25.12 -4.11
N ILE A 324 16.45 -25.91 -4.20
CA ILE A 324 15.06 -25.43 -4.28
C ILE A 324 14.70 -24.66 -3.02
N ILE A 325 15.08 -25.15 -1.84
CA ILE A 325 14.81 -24.48 -0.57
C ILE A 325 15.44 -23.08 -0.53
N LYS A 326 16.63 -22.92 -1.11
CA LYS A 326 17.34 -21.63 -1.18
C LYS A 326 16.88 -20.76 -2.35
N ASN A 327 16.35 -21.33 -3.41
CA ASN A 327 16.06 -20.66 -4.68
C ASN A 327 14.70 -21.08 -5.24
N TYR A 328 13.66 -21.05 -4.39
CA TYR A 328 12.31 -21.35 -4.84
C TYR A 328 11.81 -20.25 -5.80
N LYS A 329 11.62 -20.63 -7.06
CA LYS A 329 11.14 -19.72 -8.10
C LYS A 329 9.62 -19.62 -8.07
N LEU A 330 9.12 -18.40 -8.06
CA LEU A 330 7.70 -18.08 -8.13
C LEU A 330 7.45 -17.09 -9.27
N ILE A 331 6.56 -17.47 -10.17
CA ILE A 331 6.13 -16.60 -11.28
C ILE A 331 4.93 -15.78 -10.83
N LEU A 332 5.02 -14.48 -11.07
CA LEU A 332 4.00 -13.49 -10.80
C LEU A 332 3.45 -12.98 -12.14
N GLU A 333 2.14 -13.10 -12.34
CA GLU A 333 1.52 -12.87 -13.66
C GLU A 333 1.11 -11.41 -13.86
N LYS A 334 0.47 -10.81 -12.87
CA LYS A 334 -0.01 -9.43 -12.92
C LYS A 334 -0.21 -8.87 -11.51
N PRO A 335 -0.18 -7.55 -11.31
CA PRO A 335 -0.55 -6.95 -10.04
C PRO A 335 -2.04 -7.12 -9.77
N PHE A 336 -2.43 -7.15 -8.50
CA PHE A 336 -3.83 -7.06 -8.12
C PHE A 336 -4.42 -5.73 -8.60
N ALA A 337 -5.73 -5.72 -8.81
CA ALA A 337 -6.43 -4.54 -9.28
C ALA A 337 -6.24 -3.34 -8.34
N ILE A 338 -6.18 -2.14 -8.91
CA ILE A 338 -5.90 -0.90 -8.16
C ILE A 338 -7.04 -0.54 -7.19
N GLU A 339 -8.22 -1.05 -7.42
CA GLU A 339 -9.41 -0.82 -6.58
C GLU A 339 -9.37 -1.62 -5.26
N ARG A 340 -8.48 -2.58 -5.15
CA ARG A 340 -8.33 -3.51 -4.03
C ARG A 340 -7.61 -2.92 -2.83
#